data_672ab52fa7ad3f451a43ff4251d825f6
#
_entry.id   672ab52fa7ad3f451a43ff4251d825f6
#
_cell.length_a   1.000
_cell.length_b   1.000
_cell.length_c   1.000
_cell.angle_alpha   90.00
_cell.angle_beta   90.00
_cell.angle_gamma   90.00
#
_symmetry.space_group_name_H-M   'P 1'
#
loop_
_entity.id
_entity.type
_entity.pdbx_description
1 polymer ?
#
loop_
_entity_poly.entity_id
_entity_poly.type
_entity_poly.pdbx_seq_one_letter_code
_entity_poly.pdbx_strand_id
1 'polypeptide(L)'
;RRSHTFEPSYVTPGRDATVSWDQPDFKFINNSSTAIGLRASYADQKVTVAVYGIPILEDGVTWDLESKKVEDLGTPNPTYEEDQTLQPGEEVIKSKGSAGSRWETYKIVYKNGKEVSRELDHKTTYKGHTPVVRRNSSGVVLNPSETTTQATTAPSTVDGMPDGYVPGETTSAGTTVVSPNETTAASHTTAA
;
A
#
# COMPACT_ATOMS: atom_id res chain seq x y z
N ARG A 1 0.40 -16.42 -8.61
CA ARG A 1 0.99 -15.39 -7.76
C ARG A 1 1.28 -14.12 -8.57
N ARG A 2 1.03 -12.95 -7.99
CA ARG A 2 1.46 -11.66 -8.52
C ARG A 2 2.20 -10.91 -7.41
N SER A 3 3.39 -10.41 -7.70
CA SER A 3 4.18 -9.61 -6.76
C SER A 3 3.62 -8.18 -6.64
N HIS A 4 4.01 -7.47 -5.60
CA HIS A 4 3.79 -6.03 -5.52
C HIS A 4 4.60 -5.28 -6.59
N THR A 5 4.17 -4.06 -6.91
CA THR A 5 4.88 -3.20 -7.85
C THR A 5 6.18 -2.67 -7.25
N PHE A 6 6.18 -2.37 -5.96
CA PHE A 6 7.30 -1.85 -5.19
C PHE A 6 7.78 -2.90 -4.18
N GLU A 7 9.04 -2.80 -3.77
CA GLU A 7 9.63 -3.71 -2.81
C GLU A 7 8.89 -3.62 -1.46
N PRO A 8 8.35 -4.75 -0.94
CA PRO A 8 7.63 -4.76 0.34
C PRO A 8 8.61 -4.69 1.51
N SER A 9 8.21 -4.03 2.60
CA SER A 9 8.99 -3.94 3.84
C SER A 9 8.60 -4.95 4.91
N TYR A 10 7.44 -5.61 4.78
CA TYR A 10 6.86 -6.50 5.80
C TYR A 10 7.17 -7.99 5.56
N VAL A 11 7.73 -8.33 4.43
CA VAL A 11 8.13 -9.68 4.04
C VAL A 11 9.40 -9.61 3.20
N THR A 12 10.18 -10.68 3.19
CA THR A 12 11.37 -10.76 2.32
C THR A 12 10.94 -10.58 0.86
N PRO A 13 11.51 -9.61 0.12
CA PRO A 13 11.17 -9.38 -1.27
C PRO A 13 11.34 -10.66 -2.11
N GLY A 14 10.47 -10.85 -3.09
CA GLY A 14 10.38 -12.09 -3.86
C GLY A 14 9.45 -13.14 -3.24
N ARG A 15 9.13 -13.06 -1.95
CA ARG A 15 8.24 -14.00 -1.24
C ARG A 15 6.82 -13.44 -1.03
N ASP A 16 6.54 -12.27 -1.55
CA ASP A 16 5.26 -11.58 -1.46
C ASP A 16 4.25 -12.06 -2.49
N ALA A 17 2.98 -11.86 -2.18
CA ALA A 17 1.87 -11.96 -3.13
C ALA A 17 0.89 -10.84 -2.87
N THR A 18 0.45 -10.16 -3.93
CA THR A 18 -0.53 -9.10 -3.83
C THR A 18 -1.92 -9.59 -4.22
N VAL A 19 -2.92 -9.09 -3.48
CA VAL A 19 -4.33 -9.24 -3.80
C VAL A 19 -5.00 -7.86 -3.70
N SER A 20 -6.07 -7.68 -4.45
CA SER A 20 -6.89 -6.46 -4.43
C SER A 20 -8.35 -6.83 -4.63
N TRP A 21 -9.27 -5.92 -4.25
CA TRP A 21 -10.66 -6.04 -4.66
C TRP A 21 -10.70 -6.14 -6.20
N ASP A 22 -11.52 -7.01 -6.72
CA ASP A 22 -11.65 -7.37 -8.13
C ASP A 22 -10.44 -8.12 -8.72
N GLN A 23 -9.25 -7.55 -8.76
CA GLN A 23 -8.02 -8.17 -9.28
C GLN A 23 -6.74 -7.44 -8.83
N PRO A 24 -5.61 -8.14 -8.62
CA PRO A 24 -5.39 -9.58 -8.76
C PRO A 24 -5.91 -10.37 -7.56
N ASP A 25 -6.26 -11.64 -7.83
CA ASP A 25 -6.59 -12.63 -6.83
C ASP A 25 -5.44 -13.64 -6.65
N PHE A 26 -5.33 -14.25 -5.45
CA PHE A 26 -4.36 -15.31 -5.20
C PHE A 26 -5.03 -16.67 -5.44
N LYS A 27 -4.63 -17.32 -6.53
CA LYS A 27 -5.17 -18.62 -6.94
C LYS A 27 -4.09 -19.69 -6.89
N PHE A 28 -4.45 -20.87 -6.44
CA PHE A 28 -3.57 -22.03 -6.46
C PHE A 28 -4.36 -23.29 -6.82
N ILE A 29 -3.65 -24.32 -7.22
CA ILE A 29 -4.20 -25.63 -7.56
C ILE A 29 -3.68 -26.63 -6.54
N ASN A 30 -4.57 -27.40 -5.93
CA ASN A 30 -4.16 -28.57 -5.19
C ASN A 30 -3.85 -29.71 -6.18
N ASN A 31 -2.57 -29.94 -6.41
CA ASN A 31 -2.09 -31.03 -7.28
C ASN A 31 -1.69 -32.29 -6.51
N SER A 32 -2.00 -32.35 -5.22
CA SER A 32 -1.83 -33.58 -4.43
C SER A 32 -2.99 -34.55 -4.69
N SER A 33 -2.80 -35.81 -4.30
CA SER A 33 -3.85 -36.83 -4.39
C SER A 33 -4.90 -36.76 -3.30
N THR A 34 -4.74 -35.83 -2.32
CA THR A 34 -5.60 -35.71 -1.14
C THR A 34 -6.24 -34.34 -1.05
N ALA A 35 -7.38 -34.26 -0.38
CA ALA A 35 -8.05 -33.00 -0.11
C ALA A 35 -7.24 -32.17 0.90
N ILE A 36 -7.31 -30.83 0.76
CA ILE A 36 -6.80 -29.88 1.73
C ILE A 36 -7.95 -29.07 2.32
N GLY A 37 -7.84 -28.71 3.60
CA GLY A 37 -8.73 -27.78 4.28
C GLY A 37 -8.04 -26.43 4.49
N LEU A 38 -8.76 -25.34 4.33
CA LEU A 38 -8.29 -23.99 4.60
C LEU A 38 -9.09 -23.38 5.75
N ARG A 39 -8.41 -22.80 6.72
CA ARG A 39 -9.03 -22.02 7.78
C ARG A 39 -8.37 -20.65 7.83
N ALA A 40 -9.16 -19.62 7.72
CA ALA A 40 -8.71 -18.24 7.88
C ALA A 40 -9.34 -17.62 9.12
N SER A 41 -8.60 -16.78 9.80
CA SER A 41 -9.08 -15.95 10.91
C SER A 41 -8.44 -14.57 10.84
N TYR A 42 -9.17 -13.57 11.35
CA TYR A 42 -8.70 -12.20 11.45
C TYR A 42 -8.89 -11.73 12.89
N ALA A 43 -7.82 -11.26 13.52
CA ALA A 43 -7.82 -10.63 14.84
C ALA A 43 -6.65 -9.67 14.92
N ASP A 44 -6.81 -8.56 15.65
CA ASP A 44 -5.75 -7.60 15.95
C ASP A 44 -4.98 -7.14 14.69
N GLN A 45 -5.70 -6.81 13.62
CA GLN A 45 -5.15 -6.41 12.31
C GLN A 45 -4.25 -7.46 11.65
N LYS A 46 -4.34 -8.72 12.11
CA LYS A 46 -3.56 -9.85 11.61
C LYS A 46 -4.48 -10.89 10.98
N VAL A 47 -4.17 -11.27 9.75
CA VAL A 47 -4.79 -12.41 9.08
C VAL A 47 -3.93 -13.65 9.34
N THR A 48 -4.56 -14.72 9.80
CA THR A 48 -3.91 -16.03 9.96
C THR A 48 -4.62 -17.01 9.04
N VAL A 49 -3.84 -17.70 8.21
CA VAL A 49 -4.35 -18.75 7.32
C VAL A 49 -3.63 -20.05 7.65
N ALA A 50 -4.39 -21.09 7.94
CA ALA A 50 -3.88 -22.43 8.18
C ALA A 50 -4.33 -23.37 7.05
N VAL A 51 -3.40 -24.19 6.59
CA VAL A 51 -3.65 -25.24 5.60
C VAL A 51 -3.54 -26.58 6.30
N TYR A 52 -4.57 -27.39 6.17
CA TYR A 52 -4.65 -28.74 6.73
C TYR A 52 -4.68 -29.77 5.61
N GLY A 53 -3.97 -30.86 5.79
CA GLY A 53 -3.94 -31.95 4.81
C GLY A 53 -3.08 -33.11 5.31
N ILE A 54 -3.04 -34.17 4.54
CA ILE A 54 -2.13 -35.29 4.78
C ILE A 54 -0.73 -34.88 4.30
N PRO A 55 0.32 -35.02 5.11
CA PRO A 55 1.69 -34.77 4.68
C PRO A 55 2.05 -35.60 3.46
N ILE A 56 2.59 -34.95 2.42
CA ILE A 56 3.00 -35.61 1.16
C ILE A 56 4.53 -35.72 1.02
N LEU A 57 5.28 -35.07 1.92
CA LEU A 57 6.73 -35.15 1.94
C LEU A 57 7.15 -36.45 2.66
N GLU A 58 8.22 -37.05 2.17
CA GLU A 58 8.88 -38.16 2.85
C GLU A 58 9.41 -37.72 4.23
N ASP A 59 9.56 -38.69 5.14
CA ASP A 59 10.13 -38.45 6.46
C ASP A 59 11.52 -37.81 6.36
N GLY A 60 11.74 -36.76 7.16
CA GLY A 60 12.97 -35.99 7.18
C GLY A 60 13.18 -35.05 5.98
N VAL A 61 12.23 -34.97 5.06
CA VAL A 61 12.24 -34.00 3.96
C VAL A 61 11.48 -32.74 4.37
N THR A 62 12.14 -31.60 4.22
CA THR A 62 11.55 -30.26 4.37
C THR A 62 11.95 -29.38 3.18
N TRP A 63 11.25 -28.28 2.98
CA TRP A 63 11.66 -27.30 1.99
C TRP A 63 11.39 -25.89 2.50
N ASP A 64 12.13 -24.93 1.96
CA ASP A 64 11.99 -23.50 2.24
C ASP A 64 12.19 -22.69 0.94
N LEU A 65 11.85 -21.41 1.00
CA LEU A 65 12.14 -20.44 -0.03
C LEU A 65 13.23 -19.49 0.46
N GLU A 66 14.25 -19.29 -0.36
CA GLU A 66 15.28 -18.28 -0.13
C GLU A 66 15.24 -17.26 -1.28
N SER A 67 15.19 -15.98 -0.93
CA SER A 67 15.22 -14.90 -1.91
C SER A 67 16.51 -14.11 -1.80
N LYS A 68 17.09 -13.78 -2.95
CA LYS A 68 18.33 -13.03 -3.05
C LYS A 68 18.17 -11.87 -4.01
N LYS A 69 18.59 -10.65 -3.59
CA LYS A 69 18.73 -9.51 -4.50
C LYS A 69 19.87 -9.79 -5.47
N VAL A 70 19.60 -9.66 -6.76
CA VAL A 70 20.58 -9.91 -7.83
C VAL A 70 20.94 -8.64 -8.59
N GLU A 71 20.11 -7.60 -8.50
CA GLU A 71 20.37 -6.34 -9.20
C GLU A 71 19.69 -5.15 -8.53
N ASP A 72 20.38 -4.02 -8.47
CA ASP A 72 19.80 -2.71 -8.19
C ASP A 72 19.54 -1.99 -9.51
N LEU A 73 18.29 -1.58 -9.75
CA LEU A 73 17.85 -0.96 -11.01
C LEU A 73 18.05 0.57 -11.04
N GLY A 74 18.55 1.14 -9.96
CA GLY A 74 18.67 2.58 -9.81
C GLY A 74 17.31 3.25 -9.50
N THR A 75 17.41 4.55 -9.22
CA THR A 75 16.22 5.40 -8.98
C THR A 75 15.72 5.92 -10.32
N PRO A 76 14.41 5.92 -10.59
CA PRO A 76 13.84 6.52 -11.80
C PRO A 76 14.19 8.01 -11.92
N ASN A 77 14.16 8.53 -13.13
CA ASN A 77 14.32 9.97 -13.36
C ASN A 77 13.23 10.75 -12.62
N PRO A 78 13.58 11.92 -12.06
CA PRO A 78 12.61 12.72 -11.31
C PRO A 78 11.48 13.24 -12.21
N THR A 79 10.32 13.42 -11.63
CA THR A 79 9.24 14.24 -12.18
C THR A 79 9.29 15.63 -11.56
N TYR A 80 8.86 16.62 -12.31
CA TYR A 80 8.89 18.02 -11.88
C TYR A 80 7.46 18.53 -11.72
N GLU A 81 7.22 19.22 -10.62
CA GLU A 81 5.99 19.97 -10.36
C GLU A 81 6.32 21.46 -10.36
N GLU A 82 5.53 22.25 -11.08
CA GLU A 82 5.68 23.71 -11.08
C GLU A 82 5.25 24.27 -9.73
N ASP A 83 6.06 25.14 -9.16
CA ASP A 83 5.80 25.81 -7.89
C ASP A 83 6.27 27.27 -7.93
N GLN A 84 5.34 28.14 -8.22
CA GLN A 84 5.58 29.59 -8.32
C GLN A 84 5.80 30.27 -6.96
N THR A 85 5.74 29.56 -5.84
CA THR A 85 6.16 30.11 -4.53
C THR A 85 7.67 30.06 -4.33
N LEU A 86 8.38 29.33 -5.18
CA LEU A 86 9.84 29.25 -5.19
C LEU A 86 10.44 30.38 -6.06
N GLN A 87 11.70 30.72 -5.82
CA GLN A 87 12.42 31.64 -6.68
C GLN A 87 12.67 30.98 -8.07
N PRO A 88 12.78 31.76 -9.15
CA PRO A 88 13.12 31.23 -10.47
C PRO A 88 14.41 30.43 -10.43
N GLY A 89 14.37 29.18 -10.91
CA GLY A 89 15.49 28.26 -10.90
C GLY A 89 15.76 27.55 -9.58
N GLU A 90 15.00 27.84 -8.53
CA GLU A 90 15.06 27.10 -7.28
C GLU A 90 14.37 25.73 -7.43
N GLU A 91 14.99 24.69 -6.85
CA GLU A 91 14.44 23.33 -6.81
C GLU A 91 14.34 22.82 -5.37
N VAL A 92 13.20 22.22 -5.03
CA VAL A 92 12.96 21.60 -3.72
C VAL A 92 12.50 20.16 -3.90
N ILE A 93 13.20 19.23 -3.26
CA ILE A 93 12.83 17.82 -3.29
C ILE A 93 11.57 17.60 -2.46
N LYS A 94 10.44 17.31 -3.11
CA LYS A 94 9.18 16.93 -2.45
C LYS A 94 9.20 15.45 -2.03
N SER A 95 9.77 14.58 -2.86
CA SER A 95 9.95 13.16 -2.59
C SER A 95 11.28 12.67 -3.15
N LYS A 96 12.10 11.99 -2.34
CA LYS A 96 13.43 11.51 -2.74
C LYS A 96 13.39 10.33 -3.71
N GLY A 97 12.26 9.64 -3.80
CA GLY A 97 12.19 8.40 -4.53
C GLY A 97 13.02 7.26 -3.90
N SER A 98 13.10 6.15 -4.60
CA SER A 98 13.93 5.00 -4.21
C SER A 98 14.33 4.19 -5.43
N ALA A 99 15.42 3.43 -5.31
CA ALA A 99 15.86 2.49 -6.35
C ALA A 99 14.87 1.33 -6.51
N GLY A 100 14.79 0.80 -7.72
CA GLY A 100 14.16 -0.49 -7.99
C GLY A 100 15.14 -1.63 -7.77
N SER A 101 14.64 -2.88 -7.81
CA SER A 101 15.47 -4.06 -7.57
C SER A 101 14.96 -5.29 -8.31
N ARG A 102 15.86 -6.23 -8.58
CA ARG A 102 15.55 -7.59 -9.03
C ARG A 102 15.95 -8.62 -8.01
N TRP A 103 15.07 -9.60 -7.85
CA TRP A 103 15.22 -10.69 -6.89
C TRP A 103 15.03 -12.02 -7.56
N GLU A 104 15.80 -13.01 -7.15
CA GLU A 104 15.61 -14.41 -7.48
C GLU A 104 15.20 -15.17 -6.23
N THR A 105 14.15 -15.97 -6.35
CA THR A 105 13.65 -16.81 -5.27
C THR A 105 13.90 -18.27 -5.63
N TYR A 106 14.53 -18.99 -4.71
CA TYR A 106 14.89 -20.38 -4.88
C TYR A 106 14.07 -21.25 -3.93
N LYS A 107 13.60 -22.38 -4.41
CA LYS A 107 13.08 -23.48 -3.62
C LYS A 107 14.25 -24.36 -3.21
N ILE A 108 14.43 -24.53 -1.91
CA ILE A 108 15.49 -25.36 -1.34
C ILE A 108 14.84 -26.58 -0.68
N VAL A 109 15.33 -27.76 -0.97
CA VAL A 109 14.89 -29.01 -0.36
C VAL A 109 15.98 -29.51 0.57
N TYR A 110 15.57 -29.87 1.77
CA TYR A 110 16.46 -30.46 2.78
C TYR A 110 16.02 -31.89 3.04
N LYS A 111 16.99 -32.78 3.25
CA LYS A 111 16.78 -34.14 3.79
C LYS A 111 17.63 -34.32 5.03
N ASN A 112 16.95 -34.59 6.15
CA ASN A 112 17.58 -34.69 7.49
C ASN A 112 18.46 -33.45 7.84
N GLY A 113 17.95 -32.26 7.52
CA GLY A 113 18.61 -30.98 7.77
C GLY A 113 19.74 -30.60 6.80
N LYS A 114 20.06 -31.47 5.83
CA LYS A 114 21.08 -31.20 4.79
C LYS A 114 20.41 -30.79 3.50
N GLU A 115 20.88 -29.70 2.88
CA GLU A 115 20.44 -29.26 1.56
C GLU A 115 20.75 -30.33 0.51
N VAL A 116 19.73 -30.74 -0.27
CA VAL A 116 19.86 -31.75 -1.33
C VAL A 116 19.44 -31.23 -2.71
N SER A 117 18.69 -30.14 -2.76
CA SER A 117 18.32 -29.47 -4.01
C SER A 117 18.11 -27.99 -3.79
N ARG A 118 18.47 -27.19 -4.78
CA ARG A 118 18.24 -25.75 -4.88
C ARG A 118 17.86 -25.42 -6.31
N GLU A 119 16.63 -24.99 -6.50
CA GLU A 119 16.09 -24.68 -7.82
C GLU A 119 15.53 -23.27 -7.86
N LEU A 120 15.75 -22.55 -8.97
CA LEU A 120 15.14 -21.25 -9.19
C LEU A 120 13.62 -21.44 -9.36
N ASP A 121 12.85 -20.89 -8.41
CA ASP A 121 11.39 -20.93 -8.46
C ASP A 121 10.85 -19.77 -9.34
N HIS A 122 11.27 -18.55 -9.08
CA HIS A 122 10.86 -17.40 -9.88
C HIS A 122 11.79 -16.18 -9.72
N LYS A 123 11.60 -15.23 -10.62
CA LYS A 123 12.25 -13.91 -10.57
C LYS A 123 11.20 -12.83 -10.33
N THR A 124 11.52 -11.84 -9.54
CA THR A 124 10.66 -10.69 -9.24
C THR A 124 11.40 -9.39 -9.51
N THR A 125 10.73 -8.45 -10.17
CA THR A 125 11.25 -7.10 -10.39
C THR A 125 10.35 -6.11 -9.68
N TYR A 126 10.94 -5.28 -8.81
CA TYR A 126 10.28 -4.17 -8.14
C TYR A 126 10.71 -2.86 -8.77
N LYS A 127 9.74 -1.98 -9.00
CA LYS A 127 9.99 -0.63 -9.50
C LYS A 127 10.53 0.25 -8.38
N GLY A 128 11.41 1.19 -8.73
CA GLY A 128 11.76 2.29 -7.83
C GLY A 128 10.63 3.32 -7.75
N HIS A 129 10.58 4.04 -6.64
CA HIS A 129 9.72 5.21 -6.52
C HIS A 129 10.36 6.39 -7.24
N THR A 130 9.57 7.08 -8.06
CA THR A 130 10.02 8.25 -8.80
C THR A 130 10.22 9.43 -7.84
N PRO A 131 11.37 10.10 -7.86
CA PRO A 131 11.55 11.36 -7.14
C PRO A 131 10.61 12.43 -7.68
N VAL A 132 10.13 13.30 -6.80
CA VAL A 132 9.32 14.47 -7.18
C VAL A 132 10.07 15.72 -6.73
N VAL A 133 10.34 16.61 -7.66
CA VAL A 133 11.02 17.88 -7.44
C VAL A 133 10.07 19.01 -7.79
N ARG A 134 9.86 19.93 -6.87
CA ARG A 134 9.16 21.19 -7.15
C ARG A 134 10.15 22.22 -7.65
N ARG A 135 9.81 22.95 -8.69
CA ARG A 135 10.64 24.03 -9.25
C ARG A 135 9.80 25.14 -9.82
N ASN A 136 10.35 26.34 -9.85
CA ASN A 136 9.79 27.44 -10.59
C ASN A 136 10.50 27.57 -11.94
N SER A 137 9.84 27.14 -13.00
CA SER A 137 10.33 27.26 -14.40
C SER A 137 9.66 28.42 -15.14
N SER A 138 8.57 28.97 -14.62
CA SER A 138 7.82 30.07 -15.22
C SER A 138 8.50 31.44 -15.11
N GLY A 139 9.40 31.59 -14.13
CA GLY A 139 10.00 32.87 -13.79
C GLY A 139 9.09 33.82 -13.01
N VAL A 140 7.84 33.45 -12.78
CA VAL A 140 6.87 34.21 -12.00
C VAL A 140 6.90 33.74 -10.56
N VAL A 141 7.04 34.66 -9.59
CA VAL A 141 6.96 34.34 -8.17
C VAL A 141 5.63 34.84 -7.63
N LEU A 142 4.80 33.92 -7.15
CA LEU A 142 3.56 34.22 -6.45
C LEU A 142 3.86 34.27 -4.94
N ASN A 143 3.83 35.47 -4.33
CA ASN A 143 3.91 35.60 -2.87
C ASN A 143 2.63 35.06 -2.25
N PRO A 144 2.71 34.11 -1.30
CA PRO A 144 1.52 33.57 -0.63
C PRO A 144 0.71 34.63 0.11
N SER A 145 1.29 35.81 0.42
CA SER A 145 0.59 36.95 0.99
C SER A 145 -0.31 37.70 0.00
N GLU A 146 -0.12 37.57 -1.30
CA GLU A 146 -0.93 38.25 -2.31
C GLU A 146 -2.16 37.44 -2.73
N THR A 147 -2.20 36.14 -2.46
CA THR A 147 -3.36 35.27 -2.74
C THR A 147 -4.55 35.58 -1.79
N THR A 148 -4.32 36.36 -0.73
CA THR A 148 -5.38 36.71 0.23
C THR A 148 -6.10 38.02 -0.13
N THR A 149 -5.73 38.70 -1.24
CA THR A 149 -6.34 39.94 -1.66
C THR A 149 -7.10 39.83 -3.00
N GLN A 150 -7.62 38.66 -3.35
CA GLN A 150 -8.78 38.67 -4.22
C GLN A 150 -9.95 39.14 -3.37
N ALA A 151 -10.27 40.41 -3.62
CA ALA A 151 -11.38 41.09 -3.02
C ALA A 151 -12.61 40.18 -2.96
N THR A 152 -13.02 39.91 -1.74
CA THR A 152 -14.41 39.55 -1.48
C THR A 152 -15.22 40.73 -2.01
N THR A 153 -15.68 40.66 -3.24
CA THR A 153 -16.78 41.52 -3.70
C THR A 153 -17.90 41.28 -2.73
N ALA A 154 -18.21 42.27 -1.93
CA ALA A 154 -19.38 42.23 -1.04
C ALA A 154 -20.57 41.69 -1.86
N PRO A 155 -21.31 40.74 -1.34
CA PRO A 155 -22.48 40.20 -2.07
C PRO A 155 -23.42 41.37 -2.35
N SER A 156 -23.71 41.60 -3.62
CA SER A 156 -24.74 42.53 -4.03
C SER A 156 -26.05 42.07 -3.43
N THR A 157 -26.66 42.87 -2.60
CA THR A 157 -28.03 42.62 -2.09
C THR A 157 -28.95 42.44 -3.29
N VAL A 158 -29.58 41.30 -3.39
CA VAL A 158 -30.59 41.00 -4.41
C VAL A 158 -31.87 41.70 -3.96
N ASP A 159 -32.39 42.61 -4.79
CA ASP A 159 -33.62 43.32 -4.51
C ASP A 159 -34.81 42.36 -4.33
N GLY A 160 -35.45 42.40 -3.14
CA GLY A 160 -36.60 41.55 -2.82
C GLY A 160 -36.35 40.46 -1.73
N MET A 161 -35.18 40.37 -1.14
CA MET A 161 -34.92 39.48 0.01
C MET A 161 -35.10 40.21 1.35
N PRO A 162 -35.53 39.48 2.42
CA PRO A 162 -35.63 40.08 3.78
C PRO A 162 -34.29 40.58 4.26
N ASP A 163 -34.29 41.70 4.99
CA ASP A 163 -33.12 42.27 5.62
C ASP A 163 -32.37 41.20 6.46
N GLY A 164 -31.07 41.01 6.15
CA GLY A 164 -30.19 40.04 6.84
C GLY A 164 -29.90 38.77 6.04
N TYR A 165 -30.40 38.58 4.84
CA TYR A 165 -30.03 37.44 4.02
C TYR A 165 -28.68 37.66 3.31
N VAL A 166 -27.71 36.79 3.58
CA VAL A 166 -26.41 36.75 2.89
C VAL A 166 -26.36 35.47 2.06
N PRO A 167 -26.38 35.55 0.69
CA PRO A 167 -26.26 34.38 -0.16
C PRO A 167 -24.87 33.75 0.01
N GLY A 168 -24.84 32.50 0.41
CA GLY A 168 -23.60 31.72 0.50
C GLY A 168 -23.11 31.35 1.88
N GLU A 169 -23.77 31.75 2.98
CA GLU A 169 -23.55 31.10 4.25
C GLU A 169 -24.22 29.72 4.27
N THR A 170 -23.47 28.71 3.89
CA THR A 170 -23.76 27.34 4.28
C THR A 170 -23.41 27.23 5.76
N THR A 171 -24.43 27.22 6.62
CA THR A 171 -24.27 26.71 7.97
C THR A 171 -23.73 25.30 7.86
N SER A 172 -22.44 25.14 8.19
CA SER A 172 -21.82 23.85 8.39
C SER A 172 -22.55 23.20 9.57
N ALA A 173 -23.57 22.39 9.26
CA ALA A 173 -24.11 21.46 10.23
C ALA A 173 -22.97 20.51 10.60
N GLY A 174 -22.46 20.66 11.80
CA GLY A 174 -21.45 19.78 12.35
C GLY A 174 -21.95 18.34 12.29
N THR A 175 -21.39 17.56 11.41
CA THR A 175 -21.59 16.12 11.41
C THR A 175 -20.83 15.58 12.62
N THR A 176 -21.55 15.37 13.70
CA THR A 176 -21.09 14.59 14.85
C THR A 176 -20.96 13.16 14.36
N VAL A 177 -19.74 12.72 14.11
CA VAL A 177 -19.46 11.30 13.88
C VAL A 177 -19.67 10.61 15.21
N VAL A 178 -20.84 9.96 15.36
CA VAL A 178 -21.10 9.06 16.47
C VAL A 178 -20.34 7.77 16.17
N SER A 179 -19.30 7.52 16.93
CA SER A 179 -18.60 6.23 16.97
C SER A 179 -19.62 5.15 17.36
N PRO A 180 -19.74 4.02 16.65
CA PRO A 180 -20.62 2.96 17.08
C PRO A 180 -20.09 2.35 18.37
N ASN A 181 -20.96 2.39 19.37
CA ASN A 181 -20.80 1.95 20.73
C ASN A 181 -20.52 0.45 20.81
N GLU A 182 -19.67 0.09 21.77
CA GLU A 182 -19.36 -1.25 22.19
C GLU A 182 -20.61 -2.09 22.46
N THR A 183 -20.74 -3.21 21.78
CA THR A 183 -21.71 -4.24 22.14
C THR A 183 -21.03 -5.22 23.06
N THR A 184 -21.37 -5.12 24.32
CA THR A 184 -21.01 -6.06 25.39
C THR A 184 -21.54 -7.45 25.05
N ALA A 185 -20.64 -8.39 24.78
CA ALA A 185 -20.99 -9.80 24.64
C ALA A 185 -21.19 -10.43 26.03
N ALA A 186 -22.39 -10.88 26.27
CA ALA A 186 -22.75 -11.62 27.47
C ALA A 186 -22.11 -12.99 27.48
N SER A 187 -21.46 -13.31 28.59
CA SER A 187 -20.90 -14.62 28.92
C SER A 187 -22.04 -15.65 29.11
N HIS A 188 -22.05 -16.71 28.31
CA HIS A 188 -22.79 -17.92 28.65
C HIS A 188 -21.83 -18.98 29.19
N THR A 189 -21.92 -19.18 30.50
CA THR A 189 -21.43 -20.33 31.21
C THR A 189 -22.41 -21.49 30.99
N THR A 190 -21.95 -22.60 30.45
CA THR A 190 -22.69 -23.86 30.50
C THR A 190 -21.84 -24.87 31.26
N ALA A 191 -22.33 -25.24 32.42
CA ALA A 191 -21.87 -26.40 33.18
C ALA A 191 -22.67 -27.63 32.73
N ALA A 192 -22.00 -28.70 32.48
CA ALA A 192 -22.25 -30.13 32.73
C ALA A 192 -21.45 -30.95 31.72
#